data_bd4659c2e7cc5a4436c4ed3779ed0708
#
_entry.id   bd4659c2e7cc5a4436c4ed3779ed0708
#
_cell.length_a   1.000
_cell.length_b   1.000
_cell.length_c   1.000
_cell.angle_alpha   90.00
_cell.angle_beta   90.00
_cell.angle_gamma   90.00
#
_symmetry.space_group_name_H-M   'P 1'
#
loop_
_entity.id
_entity.type
_entity.pdbx_description
1 polymer ?
#
loop_
_entity_poly.entity_id
_entity_poly.type
_entity_poly.pdbx_seq_one_letter_code
_entity_poly.pdbx_strand_id
1 'polypeptide(L)'
;MAGQKGFIYETAIHTKLKNKGLVPLGFQPAKTNPNLPDGKFIYGGVTYNLEVKLNFEQTDFGQGTLDYTDGGWVLGGVTEFKAGGLPRAGFAAAEKMRQLLRAVGTEEFANQEWGFKKAPNKVTQPNDSTFTNAMKQEDLKNFSSKYKQIDKTNIWDYYNSKNTFYIQVGGFGLYHMGNNPANLPIPPLNVNAKLRIRTKTGNSFPFYSYRFTTALLVQGKPTKSTMDLDRRTDLDKLAA
;
A
#
# COMPACT_ATOMS: atom_id res chain seq x y z
N MET A 1 -11.53 7.74 -7.37
CA MET A 1 -11.00 9.13 -7.32
C MET A 1 -9.75 9.29 -6.44
N ALA A 2 -9.62 8.66 -5.27
CA ALA A 2 -8.39 8.78 -4.47
C ALA A 2 -7.14 8.22 -5.18
N GLY A 3 -7.22 7.06 -5.83
CA GLY A 3 -6.10 6.47 -6.57
C GLY A 3 -5.62 7.31 -7.76
N GLN A 4 -6.52 8.03 -8.42
CA GLN A 4 -6.16 8.91 -9.53
C GLN A 4 -5.31 10.10 -9.08
N LYS A 5 -5.64 10.72 -7.94
CA LYS A 5 -4.85 11.83 -7.38
C LYS A 5 -3.45 11.38 -6.95
N GLY A 6 -3.33 10.18 -6.37
CA GLY A 6 -2.03 9.57 -6.03
C GLY A 6 -1.16 9.40 -7.27
N PHE A 7 -1.71 8.79 -8.31
CA PHE A 7 -1.00 8.60 -9.58
C PHE A 7 -0.57 9.91 -10.25
N ILE A 8 -1.40 10.97 -10.19
CA ILE A 8 -1.03 12.31 -10.69
C ILE A 8 0.18 12.84 -9.92
N TYR A 9 0.20 12.67 -8.59
CA TYR A 9 1.31 13.13 -7.76
C TYR A 9 2.60 12.34 -8.03
N GLU A 10 2.54 11.01 -8.12
CA GLU A 10 3.67 10.15 -8.53
C GLU A 10 4.27 10.61 -9.86
N THR A 11 3.40 10.86 -10.85
CA THR A 11 3.81 11.36 -12.18
C THR A 11 4.47 12.74 -12.09
N ALA A 12 3.95 13.64 -11.26
CA ALA A 12 4.51 14.96 -11.05
C ALA A 12 5.92 14.91 -10.44
N ILE A 13 6.14 14.10 -9.42
CA ILE A 13 7.46 13.89 -8.81
C ILE A 13 8.45 13.30 -9.82
N HIS A 14 8.03 12.25 -10.55
CA HIS A 14 8.86 11.66 -11.61
C HIS A 14 9.28 12.68 -12.67
N THR A 15 8.34 13.51 -13.14
CA THR A 15 8.60 14.54 -14.15
C THR A 15 9.60 15.59 -13.65
N LYS A 16 9.47 16.03 -12.39
CA LYS A 16 10.41 16.97 -11.77
C LYS A 16 11.82 16.40 -11.71
N LEU A 17 11.97 15.17 -11.24
CA LEU A 17 13.25 14.47 -11.18
C LEU A 17 13.86 14.28 -12.59
N LYS A 18 13.05 13.88 -13.56
CA LYS A 18 13.47 13.70 -14.95
C LYS A 18 13.98 15.02 -15.59
N ASN A 19 13.28 16.12 -15.38
CA ASN A 19 13.65 17.44 -15.88
C ASN A 19 14.97 17.96 -15.29
N LYS A 20 15.40 17.39 -14.15
CA LYS A 20 16.69 17.66 -13.52
C LYS A 20 17.79 16.66 -13.87
N GLY A 21 17.51 15.70 -14.76
CA GLY A 21 18.48 14.64 -15.09
C GLY A 21 18.72 13.64 -13.95
N LEU A 22 17.86 13.62 -12.94
CA LEU A 22 17.99 12.79 -11.74
C LEU A 22 17.30 11.43 -11.87
N VAL A 23 16.88 11.02 -13.05
CA VAL A 23 16.23 9.74 -13.31
C VAL A 23 17.08 8.92 -14.28
N PRO A 24 17.29 7.62 -14.04
CA PRO A 24 18.00 6.77 -15.00
C PRO A 24 17.32 6.78 -16.37
N LEU A 25 18.16 6.78 -17.41
CA LEU A 25 17.68 6.73 -18.79
C LEU A 25 16.77 5.49 -19.00
N GLY A 26 15.61 5.71 -19.64
CA GLY A 26 14.65 4.64 -19.92
C GLY A 26 13.76 4.21 -18.75
N PHE A 27 13.99 4.72 -17.52
CA PHE A 27 13.10 4.37 -16.41
C PHE A 27 11.68 4.90 -16.62
N GLN A 28 10.70 4.03 -16.37
CA GLN A 28 9.27 4.34 -16.32
C GLN A 28 8.72 3.98 -14.94
N PRO A 29 7.89 4.85 -14.33
CA PRO A 29 7.23 4.55 -13.05
C PRO A 29 6.38 3.29 -13.09
N ALA A 30 6.18 2.69 -11.92
CA ALA A 30 5.45 1.44 -11.74
C ALA A 30 4.02 1.43 -12.28
N LYS A 31 3.34 2.58 -12.26
CA LYS A 31 1.89 2.67 -12.50
C LYS A 31 1.14 1.66 -11.60
N THR A 32 0.68 0.56 -12.19
CA THR A 32 -0.04 -0.52 -11.49
C THR A 32 0.81 -1.77 -11.26
N ASN A 33 2.11 -1.75 -11.61
CA ASN A 33 3.00 -2.90 -11.45
C ASN A 33 3.65 -2.90 -10.05
N PRO A 34 3.25 -3.77 -9.12
CA PRO A 34 3.75 -3.76 -7.75
C PRO A 34 5.21 -4.22 -7.61
N ASN A 35 5.83 -4.70 -8.68
CA ASN A 35 7.24 -5.09 -8.68
C ASN A 35 8.19 -3.92 -9.00
N LEU A 36 7.66 -2.81 -9.48
CA LEU A 36 8.44 -1.63 -9.80
C LEU A 36 8.26 -0.57 -8.69
N PRO A 37 9.26 0.26 -8.41
CA PRO A 37 9.12 1.38 -7.52
C PRO A 37 8.26 2.49 -8.17
N ASP A 38 7.59 3.30 -7.36
CA ASP A 38 6.84 4.46 -7.84
C ASP A 38 7.74 5.47 -8.55
N GLY A 39 9.00 5.58 -8.11
CA GLY A 39 10.01 6.42 -8.70
C GLY A 39 11.42 5.91 -8.51
N LYS A 40 12.37 6.59 -9.15
CA LYS A 40 13.82 6.45 -8.91
C LYS A 40 14.46 7.82 -8.94
N PHE A 41 15.55 7.96 -8.19
CA PHE A 41 16.41 9.14 -8.30
C PHE A 41 17.89 8.74 -8.26
N ILE A 42 18.72 9.59 -8.87
CA ILE A 42 20.18 9.46 -8.86
C ILE A 42 20.73 10.44 -7.84
N TYR A 43 21.65 9.97 -6.99
CA TYR A 43 22.43 10.81 -6.08
C TYR A 43 23.83 10.23 -5.93
N GLY A 44 24.87 11.07 -6.07
CA GLY A 44 26.26 10.62 -6.05
C GLY A 44 26.58 9.56 -7.10
N GLY A 45 25.92 9.59 -8.27
CA GLY A 45 26.09 8.59 -9.34
C GLY A 45 25.38 7.26 -9.09
N VAL A 46 24.72 7.07 -7.95
CA VAL A 46 24.00 5.84 -7.60
C VAL A 46 22.49 6.03 -7.75
N THR A 47 21.81 5.02 -8.25
CA THR A 47 20.35 5.02 -8.41
C THR A 47 19.67 4.41 -7.20
N TYR A 48 18.69 5.12 -6.65
CA TYR A 48 17.86 4.71 -5.52
C TYR A 48 16.39 4.60 -5.91
N ASN A 49 15.71 3.58 -5.39
CA ASN A 49 14.26 3.44 -5.52
C ASN A 49 13.54 4.40 -4.56
N LEU A 50 12.40 4.91 -5.00
CA LEU A 50 11.57 5.88 -4.31
C LEU A 50 10.13 5.40 -4.25
N GLU A 51 9.54 5.42 -3.08
CA GLU A 51 8.10 5.35 -2.87
C GLU A 51 7.51 6.77 -2.87
N VAL A 52 6.33 6.97 -3.44
CA VAL A 52 5.68 8.28 -3.51
C VAL A 52 4.26 8.19 -2.95
N LYS A 53 3.95 9.03 -1.99
CA LYS A 53 2.62 9.11 -1.37
C LYS A 53 2.10 10.53 -1.38
N LEU A 54 0.87 10.71 -1.87
CA LEU A 54 0.25 12.03 -1.92
C LEU A 54 0.06 12.64 -0.52
N ASN A 55 -0.27 11.82 0.48
CA ASN A 55 -0.44 12.22 1.87
C ASN A 55 -0.38 10.99 2.80
N PHE A 56 -0.39 11.20 4.12
CA PHE A 56 -0.43 10.12 5.10
C PHE A 56 -1.84 9.61 5.40
N GLU A 57 -2.87 10.43 5.27
CA GLU A 57 -4.17 10.17 5.91
C GLU A 57 -5.03 9.14 5.18
N GLN A 58 -4.83 8.95 3.87
CA GLN A 58 -5.69 8.11 3.04
C GLN A 58 -4.92 7.04 2.25
N THR A 59 -3.67 6.82 2.62
CA THR A 59 -2.76 6.03 1.81
C THR A 59 -2.52 4.67 2.45
N ASP A 60 -2.78 3.62 1.70
CA ASP A 60 -2.42 2.25 2.06
C ASP A 60 -0.93 2.02 1.73
N PHE A 61 -0.15 1.58 2.73
CA PHE A 61 1.27 1.19 2.59
C PHE A 61 1.44 -0.27 2.20
N GLY A 62 0.36 -0.90 1.89
CA GLY A 62 0.21 -2.27 1.46
C GLY A 62 -1.20 -2.74 1.74
N GLN A 63 -1.73 -3.60 0.89
CA GLN A 63 -3.09 -4.12 1.04
C GLN A 63 -3.17 -5.57 0.57
N GLY A 64 -4.16 -6.29 1.10
CA GLY A 64 -4.52 -7.63 0.72
C GLY A 64 -6.03 -7.84 0.81
N THR A 65 -6.46 -9.01 0.39
CA THR A 65 -7.83 -9.48 0.57
C THR A 65 -7.93 -10.42 1.75
N LEU A 66 -9.12 -10.53 2.30
CA LEU A 66 -9.49 -11.52 3.30
C LEU A 66 -10.64 -12.37 2.72
N ASP A 67 -10.49 -13.66 2.86
CA ASP A 67 -11.50 -14.65 2.51
C ASP A 67 -11.98 -15.39 3.77
N TYR A 68 -13.23 -15.81 3.77
CA TYR A 68 -13.77 -16.64 4.84
C TYR A 68 -13.83 -18.09 4.36
N THR A 69 -13.09 -18.97 5.00
CA THR A 69 -13.02 -20.40 4.67
C THR A 69 -12.98 -21.25 5.95
N ASP A 70 -13.57 -22.43 5.91
CA ASP A 70 -13.49 -23.41 7.01
C ASP A 70 -13.77 -22.85 8.41
N GLY A 71 -14.69 -21.89 8.48
CA GLY A 71 -15.11 -21.29 9.75
C GLY A 71 -14.21 -20.16 10.24
N GLY A 72 -13.28 -19.64 9.44
CA GLY A 72 -12.38 -18.56 9.83
C GLY A 72 -11.98 -17.61 8.70
N TRP A 73 -11.40 -16.49 9.09
CA TRP A 73 -10.83 -15.49 8.18
C TRP A 73 -9.39 -15.82 7.86
N VAL A 74 -9.06 -15.87 6.59
CA VAL A 74 -7.71 -16.11 6.07
C VAL A 74 -7.32 -15.02 5.10
N LEU A 75 -6.02 -14.79 4.92
CA LEU A 75 -5.53 -13.94 3.85
C LEU A 75 -5.87 -14.55 2.50
N GLY A 76 -6.51 -13.76 1.67
CA GLY A 76 -6.99 -14.14 0.35
C GLY A 76 -5.91 -14.78 -0.51
N GLY A 77 -6.33 -15.77 -1.27
CA GLY A 77 -5.43 -16.65 -2.00
C GLY A 77 -4.72 -15.95 -3.14
N VAL A 78 -3.60 -16.54 -3.49
CA VAL A 78 -2.82 -16.25 -4.68
C VAL A 78 -3.64 -16.47 -5.98
N THR A 79 -4.80 -17.09 -5.88
CA THR A 79 -5.72 -17.33 -7.01
C THR A 79 -6.18 -16.04 -7.70
N GLU A 80 -6.26 -14.91 -7.01
CA GLU A 80 -6.52 -13.62 -7.64
C GLU A 80 -5.43 -13.20 -8.64
N PHE A 81 -4.25 -13.77 -8.52
CA PHE A 81 -3.09 -13.49 -9.39
C PHE A 81 -2.93 -14.50 -10.52
N LYS A 82 -3.80 -15.49 -10.61
CA LYS A 82 -3.80 -16.47 -11.69
C LYS A 82 -4.83 -16.09 -12.77
N ALA A 83 -4.35 -15.63 -13.92
CA ALA A 83 -5.17 -15.58 -15.13
C ALA A 83 -4.72 -16.73 -16.04
N GLY A 84 -5.63 -17.62 -16.40
CA GLY A 84 -5.32 -18.76 -17.28
C GLY A 84 -4.30 -19.75 -16.71
N GLY A 85 -4.21 -19.89 -15.37
CA GLY A 85 -3.29 -20.82 -14.70
C GLY A 85 -1.87 -20.30 -14.50
N LEU A 86 -1.53 -19.12 -15.05
CA LEU A 86 -0.22 -18.52 -14.89
C LEU A 86 -0.25 -17.43 -13.80
N PRO A 87 0.83 -17.25 -13.00
CA PRO A 87 0.96 -16.12 -12.09
C PRO A 87 0.91 -14.82 -12.88
N ARG A 88 0.14 -13.82 -12.40
CA ARG A 88 0.18 -12.48 -12.97
C ARG A 88 1.54 -11.81 -12.67
N ALA A 89 1.92 -10.87 -13.53
CA ALA A 89 3.04 -9.99 -13.21
C ALA A 89 2.81 -9.34 -11.84
N GLY A 90 3.82 -9.41 -10.96
CA GLY A 90 3.69 -8.91 -9.59
C GLY A 90 3.43 -9.97 -8.52
N PHE A 91 3.30 -11.23 -8.89
CA PHE A 91 3.08 -12.34 -7.96
C PHE A 91 4.06 -12.35 -6.77
N ALA A 92 5.35 -12.17 -7.02
CA ALA A 92 6.36 -12.17 -5.98
C ALA A 92 6.20 -11.01 -4.99
N ALA A 93 5.82 -9.82 -5.47
CA ALA A 93 5.54 -8.66 -4.61
C ALA A 93 4.25 -8.86 -3.80
N ALA A 94 3.25 -9.47 -4.40
CA ALA A 94 2.01 -9.83 -3.71
C ALA A 94 2.25 -10.88 -2.62
N GLU A 95 3.11 -11.86 -2.87
CA GLU A 95 3.47 -12.87 -1.88
C GLU A 95 4.29 -12.26 -0.72
N LYS A 96 5.24 -11.38 -1.00
CA LYS A 96 5.94 -10.63 0.06
C LYS A 96 4.99 -9.81 0.94
N MET A 97 4.01 -9.13 0.32
CA MET A 97 2.99 -8.40 1.07
C MET A 97 2.13 -9.34 1.91
N ARG A 98 1.75 -10.48 1.38
CA ARG A 98 0.97 -11.49 2.10
C ARG A 98 1.74 -12.06 3.30
N GLN A 99 3.04 -12.32 3.14
CA GLN A 99 3.92 -12.75 4.23
C GLN A 99 4.00 -11.68 5.33
N LEU A 100 4.14 -10.39 4.95
CA LEU A 100 4.11 -9.30 5.91
C LEU A 100 2.77 -9.21 6.65
N LEU A 101 1.63 -9.26 5.92
CA LEU A 101 0.31 -9.22 6.52
C LEU A 101 0.07 -10.39 7.48
N ARG A 102 0.62 -11.57 7.17
CA ARG A 102 0.59 -12.72 8.09
C ARG A 102 1.47 -12.47 9.30
N ALA A 103 2.68 -11.97 9.12
CA ALA A 103 3.62 -11.70 10.21
C ALA A 103 3.09 -10.67 11.22
N VAL A 104 2.28 -9.70 10.79
CA VAL A 104 1.62 -8.75 11.69
C VAL A 104 0.33 -9.28 12.31
N GLY A 105 -0.01 -10.56 12.09
CA GLY A 105 -1.15 -11.23 12.72
C GLY A 105 -2.50 -10.79 12.14
N THR A 106 -2.61 -10.66 10.82
CA THR A 106 -3.86 -10.20 10.17
C THR A 106 -4.99 -11.21 10.32
N GLU A 107 -4.71 -12.50 10.16
CA GLU A 107 -5.71 -13.57 10.23
C GLU A 107 -6.27 -13.71 11.65
N GLU A 108 -5.38 -13.72 12.63
CA GLU A 108 -5.75 -13.75 14.05
C GLU A 108 -6.59 -12.53 14.44
N PHE A 109 -6.17 -11.35 14.00
CA PHE A 109 -6.90 -10.10 14.26
C PHE A 109 -8.29 -10.11 13.62
N ALA A 110 -8.42 -10.56 12.38
CA ALA A 110 -9.71 -10.65 11.70
C ALA A 110 -10.63 -11.66 12.40
N ASN A 111 -10.11 -12.81 12.80
CA ASN A 111 -10.85 -13.82 13.53
C ASN A 111 -11.27 -13.35 14.94
N GLN A 112 -10.42 -12.59 15.62
CA GLN A 112 -10.74 -12.00 16.92
C GLN A 112 -11.85 -10.96 16.83
N GLU A 113 -11.75 -10.02 15.86
CA GLU A 113 -12.63 -8.87 15.77
C GLU A 113 -13.95 -9.16 15.04
N TRP A 114 -13.93 -10.03 14.05
CA TRP A 114 -15.12 -10.40 13.26
C TRP A 114 -15.73 -11.75 13.71
N GLY A 115 -14.97 -12.54 14.45
CA GLY A 115 -15.39 -13.80 15.05
C GLY A 115 -15.37 -14.98 14.08
N PHE A 116 -15.28 -16.18 14.69
CA PHE A 116 -15.36 -17.46 13.98
C PHE A 116 -16.82 -17.92 13.74
N LYS A 117 -17.77 -17.31 14.45
CA LYS A 117 -19.13 -17.85 14.59
C LYS A 117 -20.07 -17.46 13.46
N LYS A 118 -19.70 -16.47 12.65
CA LYS A 118 -20.56 -15.97 11.58
C LYS A 118 -19.82 -15.90 10.26
N ALA A 119 -20.28 -16.72 9.32
CA ALA A 119 -19.88 -16.57 7.93
C ALA A 119 -20.49 -15.30 7.34
N PRO A 120 -19.77 -14.60 6.42
CA PRO A 120 -20.38 -13.52 5.65
C PRO A 120 -21.51 -14.06 4.76
N ASN A 121 -22.52 -13.23 4.56
CA ASN A 121 -23.60 -13.58 3.60
C ASN A 121 -23.09 -13.61 2.15
N LYS A 122 -21.97 -12.91 1.90
CA LYS A 122 -21.33 -12.95 0.58
C LYS A 122 -20.79 -14.35 0.31
N VAL A 123 -21.44 -15.05 -0.56
CA VAL A 123 -20.91 -16.27 -1.16
C VAL A 123 -19.89 -15.94 -2.23
N THR A 124 -18.96 -16.83 -2.47
CA THR A 124 -17.82 -16.68 -3.38
C THR A 124 -18.20 -16.48 -4.85
N GLN A 125 -19.48 -16.60 -5.21
CA GLN A 125 -19.95 -16.43 -6.58
C GLN A 125 -20.69 -15.09 -6.74
N PRO A 126 -20.19 -14.17 -7.59
CA PRO A 126 -20.74 -12.82 -7.75
C PRO A 126 -22.13 -12.76 -8.41
N ASN A 127 -22.69 -13.87 -8.85
CA ASN A 127 -23.96 -13.95 -9.60
C ASN A 127 -25.04 -14.74 -8.85
N ASP A 128 -24.89 -14.91 -7.54
CA ASP A 128 -25.93 -15.56 -6.76
C ASP A 128 -27.17 -14.67 -6.69
N SER A 129 -28.24 -15.09 -7.39
CA SER A 129 -29.52 -14.39 -7.43
C SER A 129 -30.23 -14.34 -6.06
N THR A 130 -29.76 -15.10 -5.09
CA THR A 130 -30.29 -15.11 -3.73
C THR A 130 -29.70 -14.00 -2.85
N PHE A 131 -28.58 -13.37 -3.28
CA PHE A 131 -27.93 -12.32 -2.52
C PHE A 131 -28.72 -11.01 -2.56
N THR A 132 -29.14 -10.53 -1.40
CA THR A 132 -30.00 -9.35 -1.25
C THR A 132 -29.25 -8.13 -0.72
N ASN A 133 -29.84 -6.92 -0.87
CA ASN A 133 -29.31 -5.71 -0.25
C ASN A 133 -29.29 -5.79 1.28
N ALA A 134 -30.27 -6.45 1.88
CA ALA A 134 -30.30 -6.67 3.34
C ALA A 134 -29.07 -7.49 3.79
N MET A 135 -28.74 -8.56 3.10
CA MET A 135 -27.54 -9.37 3.36
C MET A 135 -26.25 -8.54 3.24
N LYS A 136 -26.15 -7.69 2.21
CA LYS A 136 -25.02 -6.78 2.05
C LYS A 136 -24.91 -5.80 3.21
N GLN A 137 -26.00 -5.17 3.63
CA GLN A 137 -25.99 -4.22 4.76
C GLN A 137 -25.64 -4.91 6.08
N GLU A 138 -26.11 -6.14 6.26
CA GLU A 138 -25.75 -6.96 7.40
C GLU A 138 -24.22 -7.23 7.45
N ASP A 139 -23.62 -7.63 6.34
CA ASP A 139 -22.18 -7.86 6.26
C ASP A 139 -21.37 -6.57 6.48
N LEU A 140 -21.81 -5.43 5.92
CA LEU A 140 -21.18 -4.14 6.17
C LEU A 140 -21.20 -3.75 7.65
N LYS A 141 -22.25 -4.09 8.37
CA LYS A 141 -22.37 -3.87 9.82
C LYS A 141 -21.50 -4.83 10.61
N ASN A 142 -21.59 -6.13 10.32
CA ASN A 142 -20.89 -7.17 11.09
C ASN A 142 -19.38 -7.14 10.87
N PHE A 143 -18.94 -6.83 9.65
CA PHE A 143 -17.53 -6.79 9.25
C PHE A 143 -17.07 -5.34 9.01
N SER A 144 -17.45 -4.47 9.94
CA SER A 144 -17.05 -3.05 9.92
C SER A 144 -15.54 -2.89 10.10
N SER A 145 -15.03 -1.70 9.79
CA SER A 145 -13.61 -1.40 9.92
C SER A 145 -13.10 -1.56 11.34
N LYS A 146 -12.00 -2.29 11.49
CA LYS A 146 -11.27 -2.50 12.74
C LYS A 146 -9.80 -2.17 12.56
N TYR A 147 -9.13 -1.78 13.64
CA TYR A 147 -7.75 -1.31 13.61
C TYR A 147 -6.95 -1.90 14.75
N LYS A 148 -5.72 -2.31 14.47
CA LYS A 148 -4.72 -2.79 15.44
C LYS A 148 -3.42 -2.01 15.25
N GLN A 149 -2.80 -1.54 16.33
CA GLN A 149 -1.45 -0.96 16.26
C GLN A 149 -0.44 -2.06 15.94
N ILE A 150 0.50 -1.72 15.07
CA ILE A 150 1.63 -2.58 14.70
C ILE A 150 2.93 -1.79 14.76
N ASP A 151 4.06 -2.48 14.84
CA ASP A 151 5.36 -1.83 14.73
C ASP A 151 5.57 -1.34 13.28
N LYS A 152 5.95 -0.07 13.14
CA LYS A 152 6.27 0.54 11.85
C LYS A 152 7.44 -0.14 11.14
N THR A 153 8.36 -0.77 11.88
CA THR A 153 9.50 -1.49 11.32
C THR A 153 9.06 -2.58 10.37
N ASN A 154 7.90 -3.23 10.60
CA ASN A 154 7.34 -4.20 9.66
C ASN A 154 7.11 -3.61 8.26
N ILE A 155 6.65 -2.35 8.19
CA ILE A 155 6.45 -1.65 6.91
C ILE A 155 7.79 -1.30 6.29
N TRP A 156 8.75 -0.80 7.10
CA TRP A 156 10.09 -0.43 6.63
C TRP A 156 10.83 -1.64 6.07
N ASP A 157 10.80 -2.77 6.77
CA ASP A 157 11.45 -4.02 6.35
C ASP A 157 10.87 -4.53 5.03
N TYR A 158 9.56 -4.41 4.84
CA TYR A 158 8.94 -4.74 3.56
C TYR A 158 9.48 -3.88 2.42
N TYR A 159 9.53 -2.55 2.57
CA TYR A 159 10.07 -1.67 1.54
C TYR A 159 11.57 -1.87 1.34
N ASN A 160 12.34 -2.03 2.41
CA ASN A 160 13.77 -2.32 2.36
C ASN A 160 14.07 -3.64 1.62
N SER A 161 13.22 -4.67 1.81
CA SER A 161 13.34 -5.95 1.07
C SER A 161 13.13 -5.80 -0.45
N LYS A 162 12.59 -4.67 -0.89
CA LYS A 162 12.42 -4.26 -2.30
C LYS A 162 13.47 -3.25 -2.74
N ASN A 163 14.50 -3.01 -1.94
CA ASN A 163 15.50 -1.95 -2.13
C ASN A 163 14.88 -0.54 -2.25
N THR A 164 13.74 -0.30 -1.58
CA THR A 164 13.08 1.00 -1.53
C THR A 164 13.28 1.59 -0.15
N PHE A 165 14.27 2.47 -0.01
CA PHE A 165 14.70 3.03 1.26
C PHE A 165 14.12 4.42 1.52
N TYR A 166 13.60 5.07 0.48
CA TYR A 166 13.17 6.47 0.49
C TYR A 166 11.70 6.61 0.17
N ILE A 167 11.07 7.59 0.81
CA ILE A 167 9.67 7.92 0.57
C ILE A 167 9.49 9.43 0.49
N GLN A 168 8.86 9.91 -0.59
CA GLN A 168 8.37 11.28 -0.72
C GLN A 168 6.90 11.32 -0.32
N VAL A 169 6.55 12.20 0.59
CA VAL A 169 5.16 12.44 0.98
C VAL A 169 4.76 13.87 0.71
N GLY A 170 3.71 14.06 -0.04
CA GLY A 170 3.21 15.38 -0.47
C GLY A 170 2.92 16.28 0.72
N GLY A 171 3.47 17.50 0.68
CA GLY A 171 3.35 18.51 1.73
C GLY A 171 4.20 18.26 2.98
N PHE A 172 4.96 17.14 3.05
CA PHE A 172 5.82 16.79 4.19
C PHE A 172 7.29 16.63 3.79
N GLY A 173 7.58 16.11 2.58
CA GLY A 173 8.92 15.99 2.05
C GLY A 173 9.45 14.57 1.96
N LEU A 174 10.78 14.45 1.82
CA LEU A 174 11.52 13.21 1.61
C LEU A 174 12.05 12.65 2.95
N TYR A 175 11.83 11.35 3.17
CA TYR A 175 12.28 10.63 4.37
C TYR A 175 12.98 9.34 3.99
N HIS A 176 13.78 8.78 4.92
CA HIS A 176 14.23 7.41 4.81
C HIS A 176 13.42 6.47 5.72
N MET A 177 13.27 5.21 5.30
CA MET A 177 12.52 4.16 6.00
C MET A 177 13.48 3.21 6.73
N GLY A 178 14.09 3.70 7.82
CA GLY A 178 15.08 2.98 8.62
C GLY A 178 16.50 3.07 8.05
N ASN A 179 16.72 2.61 6.83
CA ASN A 179 18.02 2.67 6.15
C ASN A 179 18.16 3.95 5.30
N ASN A 180 19.37 4.51 5.27
CA ASN A 180 19.72 5.70 4.49
C ASN A 180 21.02 5.48 3.69
N PRO A 181 21.04 4.58 2.70
CA PRO A 181 22.26 4.20 1.99
C PRO A 181 22.90 5.34 1.17
N ALA A 182 22.13 6.36 0.79
CA ALA A 182 22.66 7.57 0.15
C ALA A 182 23.23 8.59 1.15
N ASN A 183 23.09 8.35 2.45
CA ASN A 183 23.46 9.28 3.51
C ASN A 183 22.91 10.71 3.31
N LEU A 184 21.68 10.80 2.81
CA LEU A 184 20.99 12.07 2.62
C LEU A 184 20.74 12.77 3.97
N PRO A 185 20.85 14.09 4.07
CA PRO A 185 20.57 14.84 5.30
C PRO A 185 19.04 14.99 5.51
N ILE A 186 18.32 13.88 5.54
CA ILE A 186 16.88 13.79 5.72
C ILE A 186 16.54 12.97 6.97
N PRO A 187 15.43 13.25 7.64
CA PRO A 187 15.04 12.50 8.83
C PRO A 187 14.49 11.11 8.49
N PRO A 188 14.54 10.17 9.45
CA PRO A 188 13.75 8.95 9.36
C PRO A 188 12.25 9.28 9.36
N LEU A 189 11.45 8.49 8.66
CA LEU A 189 10.00 8.60 8.73
C LEU A 189 9.51 8.10 10.10
N ASN A 190 9.28 9.03 11.01
CA ASN A 190 8.82 8.72 12.36
C ASN A 190 7.30 8.87 12.46
N VAL A 191 6.58 7.78 12.30
CA VAL A 191 5.12 7.67 12.35
C VAL A 191 4.71 6.41 13.11
N ASN A 192 3.48 6.34 13.56
CA ASN A 192 2.88 5.11 14.05
C ASN A 192 2.30 4.31 12.87
N ALA A 193 2.25 3.01 13.02
CA ALA A 193 1.67 2.12 12.01
C ALA A 193 0.48 1.34 12.58
N LYS A 194 -0.49 1.05 11.72
CA LYS A 194 -1.66 0.25 12.09
C LYS A 194 -2.08 -0.67 10.97
N LEU A 195 -2.57 -1.82 11.36
CA LEU A 195 -3.30 -2.74 10.51
C LEU A 195 -4.78 -2.34 10.51
N ARG A 196 -5.40 -2.31 9.33
CA ARG A 196 -6.85 -2.16 9.17
C ARG A 196 -7.43 -3.38 8.48
N ILE A 197 -8.54 -3.86 8.98
CA ILE A 197 -9.45 -4.78 8.26
C ILE A 197 -10.77 -4.07 8.01
N ARG A 198 -11.41 -4.31 6.86
CA ARG A 198 -12.71 -3.70 6.51
C ARG A 198 -13.43 -4.43 5.39
N THR A 199 -14.74 -4.25 5.32
CA THR A 199 -15.51 -4.46 4.10
C THR A 199 -15.36 -3.24 3.19
N LYS A 200 -14.85 -3.43 1.97
CA LYS A 200 -14.64 -2.38 0.98
C LYS A 200 -15.72 -2.45 -0.09
N THR A 201 -16.44 -1.36 -0.27
CA THR A 201 -17.38 -1.14 -1.36
C THR A 201 -16.81 -0.08 -2.31
N GLY A 202 -17.34 -0.02 -3.54
CA GLY A 202 -16.98 1.02 -4.51
C GLY A 202 -18.16 1.30 -5.44
N ASN A 203 -18.25 2.52 -5.96
CA ASN A 203 -19.31 2.93 -6.87
C ASN A 203 -19.27 2.17 -8.20
N SER A 204 -18.11 1.60 -8.56
CA SER A 204 -17.91 0.76 -9.74
C SER A 204 -18.24 -0.71 -9.50
N PHE A 205 -18.54 -1.10 -8.26
CA PHE A 205 -18.90 -2.47 -7.96
C PHE A 205 -20.39 -2.67 -8.12
N PRO A 206 -20.82 -3.74 -8.79
CA PRO A 206 -22.20 -4.15 -8.76
C PRO A 206 -22.69 -4.28 -7.32
N PHE A 207 -23.97 -4.17 -7.12
CA PHE A 207 -24.64 -4.24 -5.84
C PHE A 207 -24.17 -5.42 -4.94
N TYR A 208 -23.93 -6.57 -5.53
CA TYR A 208 -23.43 -7.78 -4.87
C TYR A 208 -21.90 -7.83 -4.75
N SER A 209 -21.18 -6.85 -5.30
CA SER A 209 -19.73 -6.87 -5.32
C SER A 209 -19.16 -5.93 -4.24
N TYR A 210 -18.69 -6.49 -3.17
CA TYR A 210 -17.85 -5.87 -2.17
C TYR A 210 -16.74 -6.85 -1.78
N ARG A 211 -15.71 -6.37 -1.11
CA ARG A 211 -14.55 -7.18 -0.74
C ARG A 211 -14.21 -6.98 0.72
N PHE A 212 -13.77 -8.04 1.37
CA PHE A 212 -13.10 -7.95 2.64
C PHE A 212 -11.63 -7.68 2.38
N THR A 213 -11.08 -6.64 3.00
CA THR A 213 -9.72 -6.21 2.72
C THR A 213 -8.98 -5.89 4.00
N THR A 214 -7.68 -6.08 3.94
CA THR A 214 -6.72 -5.62 4.95
C THR A 214 -5.76 -4.63 4.34
N ALA A 215 -5.26 -3.69 5.15
CA ALA A 215 -4.26 -2.73 4.70
C ALA A 215 -3.38 -2.26 5.86
N LEU A 216 -2.13 -1.96 5.53
CA LEU A 216 -1.19 -1.29 6.42
C LEU A 216 -1.30 0.22 6.21
N LEU A 217 -1.43 0.96 7.29
CA LEU A 217 -1.60 2.39 7.31
C LEU A 217 -0.56 3.01 8.22
N VAL A 218 -0.14 4.23 7.94
CA VAL A 218 0.58 5.05 8.89
C VAL A 218 -0.37 6.05 9.54
N GLN A 219 -0.08 6.41 10.78
CA GLN A 219 -0.87 7.33 11.58
C GLN A 219 0.03 8.41 12.17
N GLY A 220 -0.50 9.62 12.24
CA GLY A 220 0.22 10.79 12.70
C GLY A 220 0.81 11.58 11.55
N LYS A 221 1.34 12.75 11.89
CA LYS A 221 2.04 13.64 10.97
C LYS A 221 3.48 13.77 11.46
N PRO A 222 4.46 13.26 10.72
CA PRO A 222 5.85 13.45 11.09
C PRO A 222 6.21 14.93 10.97
N THR A 223 7.29 15.34 11.64
CA THR A 223 7.89 16.63 11.38
C THR A 223 8.24 16.76 9.90
N LYS A 224 7.99 17.92 9.31
CA LYS A 224 8.36 18.17 7.90
C LYS A 224 9.84 17.90 7.70
N SER A 225 10.13 17.20 6.60
CA SER A 225 11.51 16.94 6.21
C SER A 225 12.24 18.21 5.80
N THR A 226 13.54 18.22 6.00
CA THR A 226 14.47 19.25 5.52
C THR A 226 14.55 19.30 3.99
N MET A 227 14.20 18.22 3.31
CA MET A 227 14.21 18.07 1.85
C MET A 227 12.84 17.66 1.34
N ASP A 228 12.41 18.26 0.22
CA ASP A 228 11.14 17.98 -0.42
C ASP A 228 11.28 18.01 -1.94
N LEU A 229 11.01 16.89 -2.60
CA LEU A 229 11.12 16.77 -4.07
C LEU A 229 10.08 17.61 -4.83
N ASP A 230 9.11 18.19 -4.13
CA ASP A 230 8.23 19.20 -4.67
C ASP A 230 8.90 20.56 -4.85
N ARG A 231 9.98 20.85 -4.09
CA ARG A 231 10.70 22.11 -4.11
C ARG A 231 11.88 22.06 -5.08
N ARG A 232 11.94 23.05 -5.97
CA ARG A 232 13.02 23.17 -6.96
C ARG A 232 14.40 23.26 -6.32
N THR A 233 14.52 24.03 -5.24
CA THR A 233 15.79 24.21 -4.51
C THR A 233 16.33 22.91 -3.93
N ASP A 234 15.48 21.99 -3.52
CA ASP A 234 15.90 20.71 -2.97
C ASP A 234 16.27 19.70 -4.06
N LEU A 235 15.63 19.80 -5.24
CA LEU A 235 16.07 19.08 -6.44
C LEU A 235 17.44 19.55 -6.93
N ASP A 236 17.74 20.86 -6.81
CA ASP A 236 19.05 21.40 -7.15
C ASP A 236 20.14 20.86 -6.22
N LYS A 237 19.87 20.68 -4.92
CA LYS A 237 20.78 20.03 -3.97
C LYS A 237 21.02 18.55 -4.26
N LEU A 238 20.02 17.84 -4.80
CA LEU A 238 20.21 16.45 -5.19
C LEU A 238 21.03 16.31 -6.48
N ALA A 239 21.01 17.33 -7.35
CA ALA A 239 21.72 17.36 -8.61
C ALA A 239 23.20 17.81 -8.46
N ALA A 240 23.54 18.46 -7.35
CA ALA A 240 24.90 18.95 -7.07
C ALA A 240 25.82 17.86 -6.58
#